data_4ee7de63c846175c888d814a1320c10e
#
_entry.id   4ee7de63c846175c888d814a1320c10e
#
_cell.length_a   1.000
_cell.length_b   1.000
_cell.length_c   1.000
_cell.angle_alpha   90.00
_cell.angle_beta   90.00
_cell.angle_gamma   90.00
#
_symmetry.space_group_name_H-M   'P 1'
#
loop_
_entity.id
_entity.type
_entity.pdbx_description
1 polymer ?
#
loop_
_entity_poly.entity_id
_entity_poly.type
_entity_poly.pdbx_seq_one_letter_code
_entity_poly.pdbx_strand_id
1 'polypeptide(L)'
;MRAQTVRSGRATLATRAEDLRELMDDPDCAPDRLRRTLERFTLVNRLIAAWGTVYRERVRPALAAAPGPARLLDIGCGGGDVLRRLVARARADGFDVSGMGIDPDDRSVAVARAANPVRGVEYRLTDSTRLADSGERFDVVVSSHVMHHLTPADLRTVLEDSGRLATRLALHSDIARSRLAYAAYAVGITPLAPGSFLRTDGLRSIRRSWTPAELAELMPDGWRVERPAPFRLIAVQDLTT
;
A
#
# COMPACT_ATOMS: atom_id res chain seq x y z
N MET A 1 7.89 31.72 26.99
CA MET A 1 7.27 30.50 26.49
C MET A 1 5.80 30.77 26.18
N ARG A 2 5.45 30.92 24.90
CA ARG A 2 4.02 31.07 24.49
C ARG A 2 3.54 29.65 24.05
N ALA A 3 2.58 29.14 24.79
CA ALA A 3 1.87 27.93 24.43
C ALA A 3 1.09 28.19 23.12
N GLN A 4 1.46 27.49 22.05
CA GLN A 4 0.66 27.46 20.83
C GLN A 4 -0.61 26.65 21.13
N THR A 5 -1.72 27.36 21.24
CA THR A 5 -3.06 26.79 21.33
C THR A 5 -3.36 26.08 20.00
N VAL A 6 -3.26 24.76 19.99
CA VAL A 6 -3.73 23.94 18.84
C VAL A 6 -5.24 24.17 18.73
N ARG A 7 -5.65 24.98 17.76
CA ARG A 7 -7.06 25.11 17.38
C ARG A 7 -7.54 23.74 16.94
N SER A 8 -8.43 23.15 17.73
CA SER A 8 -9.26 22.01 17.35
C SER A 8 -10.20 22.40 16.20
N GLY A 9 -9.63 22.49 14.99
CA GLY A 9 -10.40 22.65 13.77
C GLY A 9 -11.16 21.35 13.50
N ARG A 10 -12.47 21.41 13.26
CA ARG A 10 -13.24 20.29 12.73
C ARG A 10 -12.45 19.70 11.58
N ALA A 11 -12.15 18.40 11.67
CA ALA A 11 -11.41 17.68 10.66
C ALA A 11 -12.13 17.80 9.30
N THR A 12 -11.69 18.71 8.45
CA THR A 12 -12.27 18.84 7.12
C THR A 12 -11.65 17.77 6.22
N LEU A 13 -12.49 17.08 5.45
CA LEU A 13 -12.06 16.16 4.37
C LEU A 13 -12.04 16.90 3.03
N ALA A 14 -12.17 18.22 3.04
CA ALA A 14 -12.15 19.05 1.84
C ALA A 14 -10.73 19.15 1.24
N THR A 15 -9.73 19.25 2.11
CA THR A 15 -8.32 19.32 1.73
C THR A 15 -7.55 18.15 2.32
N ARG A 16 -6.46 17.76 1.67
CA ARG A 16 -5.56 16.72 2.14
C ARG A 16 -4.84 17.20 3.41
N ALA A 17 -4.79 16.35 4.42
CA ALA A 17 -4.11 16.64 5.69
C ALA A 17 -2.65 16.10 5.64
N GLU A 18 -1.78 16.76 4.89
CA GLU A 18 -0.40 16.30 4.60
C GLU A 18 0.45 16.16 5.87
N ASP A 19 0.34 17.12 6.79
CA ASP A 19 1.12 17.16 8.04
C ASP A 19 0.64 16.17 9.12
N LEU A 20 -0.44 15.47 8.86
CA LEU A 20 -1.04 14.56 9.84
C LEU A 20 -0.29 13.22 9.86
N ARG A 21 0.61 13.01 10.80
CA ARG A 21 1.36 11.75 10.94
C ARG A 21 0.49 10.66 11.56
N GLU A 22 0.70 9.42 11.16
CA GLU A 22 0.13 8.24 11.79
C GLU A 22 0.91 7.91 13.06
N LEU A 23 0.25 7.29 14.03
CA LEU A 23 0.89 6.94 15.31
C LEU A 23 1.89 5.79 15.14
N MET A 24 1.65 4.92 14.17
CA MET A 24 2.56 3.83 13.83
C MET A 24 3.86 4.30 13.16
N ASP A 25 3.85 5.49 12.54
CA ASP A 25 5.04 6.07 11.90
C ASP A 25 6.03 6.67 12.92
N ASP A 26 5.59 6.84 14.19
CA ASP A 26 6.45 7.33 15.26
C ASP A 26 7.48 6.25 15.61
N PRO A 27 8.81 6.53 15.52
CA PRO A 27 9.85 5.57 15.92
C PRO A 27 9.71 5.08 17.34
N ASP A 28 9.20 5.94 18.23
CA ASP A 28 9.03 5.65 19.66
C ASP A 28 7.65 5.06 19.99
N CYS A 29 6.83 4.72 18.99
CA CYS A 29 5.52 4.13 19.22
C CYS A 29 5.64 2.76 19.93
N ALA A 30 4.62 2.43 20.77
CA ALA A 30 4.60 1.18 21.52
C ALA A 30 4.71 -0.05 20.59
N PRO A 31 5.80 -0.85 20.70
CA PRO A 31 6.07 -1.95 19.75
C PRO A 31 4.94 -2.99 19.70
N ASP A 32 4.33 -3.31 20.82
CA ASP A 32 3.21 -4.25 20.89
C ASP A 32 1.95 -3.72 20.16
N ARG A 33 1.72 -2.41 20.18
CA ARG A 33 0.61 -1.81 19.46
C ARG A 33 0.87 -1.77 17.96
N LEU A 34 2.11 -1.47 17.56
CA LEU A 34 2.57 -1.54 16.17
C LEU A 34 2.38 -2.97 15.63
N ARG A 35 2.92 -3.97 16.32
CA ARG A 35 2.78 -5.37 15.92
C ARG A 35 1.31 -5.77 15.73
N ARG A 36 0.45 -5.49 16.72
CA ARG A 36 -0.99 -5.80 16.63
C ARG A 36 -1.67 -5.04 15.49
N THR A 37 -1.23 -3.83 15.18
CA THR A 37 -1.75 -3.05 14.05
C THR A 37 -1.42 -3.75 12.75
N LEU A 38 -0.16 -4.11 12.52
CA LEU A 38 0.31 -4.81 11.32
C LEU A 38 -0.34 -6.19 11.16
N GLU A 39 -0.48 -6.97 12.24
CA GLU A 39 -1.17 -8.26 12.23
C GLU A 39 -2.65 -8.11 11.81
N ARG A 40 -3.34 -7.11 12.35
CA ARG A 40 -4.76 -6.87 12.05
C ARG A 40 -5.01 -6.25 10.69
N PHE A 41 -4.02 -5.56 10.11
CA PHE A 41 -4.08 -5.12 8.73
C PHE A 41 -4.35 -6.27 7.77
N THR A 42 -3.86 -7.47 8.05
CA THR A 42 -4.17 -8.67 7.28
C THR A 42 -5.68 -8.88 7.13
N LEU A 43 -6.46 -8.72 8.21
CA LEU A 43 -7.92 -8.86 8.17
C LEU A 43 -8.57 -7.68 7.43
N VAL A 44 -8.12 -6.46 7.71
CA VAL A 44 -8.62 -5.24 7.05
C VAL A 44 -8.39 -5.32 5.53
N ASN A 45 -7.17 -5.66 5.12
CA ASN A 45 -6.81 -5.82 3.71
C ASN A 45 -7.63 -6.94 3.03
N ARG A 46 -7.93 -8.01 3.76
CA ARG A 46 -8.77 -9.10 3.24
C ARG A 46 -10.21 -8.66 2.97
N LEU A 47 -10.77 -7.82 3.84
CA LEU A 47 -12.19 -7.46 3.80
C LEU A 47 -12.47 -6.25 2.90
N ILE A 48 -11.61 -5.22 2.91
CA ILE A 48 -11.93 -3.93 2.31
C ILE A 48 -10.93 -3.42 1.27
N ALA A 49 -9.74 -4.01 1.13
CA ALA A 49 -8.74 -3.51 0.20
C ALA A 49 -8.96 -3.92 -1.27
N ALA A 50 -10.03 -4.66 -1.57
CA ALA A 50 -10.41 -5.11 -2.92
C ALA A 50 -9.32 -5.91 -3.69
N TRP A 51 -8.30 -6.41 -3.00
CA TRP A 51 -7.21 -7.16 -3.63
C TRP A 51 -7.68 -8.42 -4.38
N GLY A 52 -8.82 -8.98 -4.04
CA GLY A 52 -9.43 -10.10 -4.78
C GLY A 52 -9.86 -9.68 -6.20
N THR A 53 -10.44 -8.50 -6.35
CA THR A 53 -10.82 -7.92 -7.65
C THR A 53 -9.58 -7.48 -8.43
N VAL A 54 -8.69 -6.71 -7.79
CA VAL A 54 -7.43 -6.26 -8.40
C VAL A 54 -6.59 -7.44 -8.91
N TYR A 55 -6.50 -8.52 -8.13
CA TYR A 55 -5.81 -9.73 -8.56
C TYR A 55 -6.43 -10.32 -9.84
N ARG A 56 -7.75 -10.55 -9.86
CA ARG A 56 -8.42 -11.18 -11.01
C ARG A 56 -8.33 -10.33 -12.27
N GLU A 57 -8.49 -9.03 -12.14
CA GLU A 57 -8.64 -8.13 -13.28
C GLU A 57 -7.32 -7.56 -13.80
N ARG A 58 -6.28 -7.51 -12.95
CA ARG A 58 -5.00 -6.88 -13.29
C ARG A 58 -3.80 -7.81 -13.11
N VAL A 59 -3.58 -8.32 -11.88
CA VAL A 59 -2.37 -9.10 -11.56
C VAL A 59 -2.35 -10.43 -12.30
N ARG A 60 -3.45 -11.17 -12.29
CA ARG A 60 -3.55 -12.48 -12.93
C ARG A 60 -3.31 -12.44 -14.45
N PRO A 61 -3.90 -11.51 -15.22
CA PRO A 61 -3.58 -11.36 -16.64
C PRO A 61 -2.11 -11.03 -16.91
N ALA A 62 -1.52 -10.13 -16.10
CA ALA A 62 -0.10 -9.77 -16.22
C ALA A 62 0.82 -10.97 -15.97
N LEU A 63 0.52 -11.79 -14.94
CA LEU A 63 1.25 -13.04 -14.67
C LEU A 63 1.08 -14.08 -15.81
N ALA A 64 -0.12 -14.20 -16.37
CA ALA A 64 -0.40 -15.10 -17.46
C ALA A 64 0.37 -14.75 -18.75
N ALA A 65 0.73 -13.48 -18.92
CA ALA A 65 1.54 -13.01 -20.05
C ALA A 65 3.06 -13.17 -19.81
N ALA A 66 3.51 -13.58 -18.62
CA ALA A 66 4.93 -13.79 -18.34
C ALA A 66 5.45 -15.03 -19.10
N PRO A 67 6.64 -14.94 -19.73
CA PRO A 67 7.17 -16.03 -20.57
C PRO A 67 7.75 -17.20 -19.76
N GLY A 68 7.81 -17.09 -18.44
CA GLY A 68 8.40 -18.07 -17.52
C GLY A 68 8.05 -17.80 -16.07
N PRO A 69 8.88 -18.22 -15.11
CA PRO A 69 8.68 -17.91 -13.70
C PRO A 69 8.57 -16.41 -13.47
N ALA A 70 7.45 -15.96 -12.89
CA ALA A 70 7.17 -14.56 -12.70
C ALA A 70 7.74 -14.03 -11.37
N ARG A 71 8.07 -12.74 -11.34
CA ARG A 71 8.52 -12.04 -10.14
C ARG A 71 7.54 -10.92 -9.76
N LEU A 72 7.11 -10.89 -8.51
CA LEU A 72 6.21 -9.89 -7.95
C LEU A 72 6.94 -9.06 -6.90
N LEU A 73 6.86 -7.73 -7.00
CA LEU A 73 7.40 -6.79 -6.02
C LEU A 73 6.25 -6.10 -5.27
N ASP A 74 6.40 -5.94 -3.96
CA ASP A 74 5.52 -5.14 -3.10
C ASP A 74 6.32 -4.01 -2.44
N ILE A 75 6.07 -2.76 -2.84
CA ILE A 75 6.75 -1.56 -2.35
C ILE A 75 6.01 -1.03 -1.13
N GLY A 76 6.72 -0.81 0.00
CA GLY A 76 6.12 -0.48 1.28
C GLY A 76 5.27 -1.63 1.80
N CYS A 77 5.87 -2.82 1.84
CA CYS A 77 5.15 -4.07 2.11
C CYS A 77 4.63 -4.21 3.55
N GLY A 78 5.04 -3.34 4.47
CA GLY A 78 4.67 -3.42 5.88
C GLY A 78 4.89 -4.81 6.47
N GLY A 79 3.85 -5.40 7.06
CA GLY A 79 3.90 -6.80 7.57
C GLY A 79 3.87 -7.88 6.49
N GLY A 80 3.89 -7.55 5.19
CA GLY A 80 4.02 -8.46 4.06
C GLY A 80 2.77 -9.31 3.75
N ASP A 81 1.61 -8.99 4.31
CA ASP A 81 0.40 -9.79 4.16
C ASP A 81 -0.17 -9.76 2.73
N VAL A 82 -0.10 -8.62 2.04
CA VAL A 82 -0.56 -8.47 0.66
C VAL A 82 0.29 -9.32 -0.26
N LEU A 83 1.62 -9.20 -0.17
CA LEU A 83 2.57 -9.98 -0.96
C LEU A 83 2.35 -11.49 -0.79
N ARG A 84 2.34 -11.96 0.47
CA ARG A 84 2.13 -13.40 0.75
C ARG A 84 0.83 -13.91 0.15
N ARG A 85 -0.25 -13.13 0.26
CA ARG A 85 -1.56 -13.51 -0.28
C ARG A 85 -1.57 -13.53 -1.80
N LEU A 86 -0.96 -12.55 -2.47
CA LEU A 86 -0.87 -12.50 -3.93
C LEU A 86 -0.07 -13.68 -4.47
N VAL A 87 1.10 -13.98 -3.89
CA VAL A 87 1.93 -15.12 -4.28
C VAL A 87 1.20 -16.45 -4.03
N ALA A 88 0.59 -16.63 -2.86
CA ALA A 88 -0.17 -17.85 -2.56
C ALA A 88 -1.35 -18.04 -3.53
N ARG A 89 -2.07 -16.96 -3.86
CA ARG A 89 -3.17 -16.99 -4.82
C ARG A 89 -2.70 -17.32 -6.23
N ALA A 90 -1.62 -16.66 -6.69
CA ALA A 90 -1.05 -16.91 -8.01
C ALA A 90 -0.63 -18.37 -8.18
N ARG A 91 0.00 -18.96 -7.16
CA ARG A 91 0.36 -20.39 -7.18
C ARG A 91 -0.83 -21.32 -7.17
N ALA A 92 -1.89 -20.97 -6.41
CA ALA A 92 -3.14 -21.73 -6.44
C ALA A 92 -3.81 -21.69 -7.84
N ASP A 93 -3.59 -20.62 -8.60
CA ASP A 93 -4.00 -20.50 -10.00
C ASP A 93 -3.03 -21.17 -11.00
N GLY A 94 -1.94 -21.82 -10.52
CA GLY A 94 -0.99 -22.60 -11.34
C GLY A 94 0.23 -21.82 -11.85
N PHE A 95 0.43 -20.56 -11.42
CA PHE A 95 1.61 -19.77 -11.84
C PHE A 95 2.85 -20.15 -11.02
N ASP A 96 4.00 -20.26 -11.67
CA ASP A 96 5.29 -20.25 -11.00
C ASP A 96 5.68 -18.79 -10.70
N VAL A 97 5.61 -18.41 -9.43
CA VAL A 97 5.81 -17.01 -9.01
C VAL A 97 6.63 -16.93 -7.73
N SER A 98 7.55 -15.98 -7.69
CA SER A 98 8.27 -15.54 -6.51
C SER A 98 7.87 -14.10 -6.13
N GLY A 99 8.11 -13.71 -4.89
CA GLY A 99 7.75 -12.39 -4.40
C GLY A 99 8.86 -11.75 -3.59
N MET A 100 9.04 -10.44 -3.76
CA MET A 100 9.91 -9.60 -2.93
C MET A 100 9.07 -8.48 -2.33
N GLY A 101 9.16 -8.31 -1.02
CA GLY A 101 8.65 -7.14 -0.32
C GLY A 101 9.78 -6.21 0.07
N ILE A 102 9.62 -4.92 -0.15
CA ILE A 102 10.56 -3.90 0.34
C ILE A 102 9.86 -2.90 1.22
N ASP A 103 10.57 -2.45 2.25
CA ASP A 103 10.09 -1.41 3.16
C ASP A 103 11.31 -0.65 3.73
N PRO A 104 11.27 0.67 3.87
CA PRO A 104 12.34 1.44 4.51
C PRO A 104 12.32 1.35 6.04
N ASP A 105 11.24 0.86 6.66
CA ASP A 105 11.13 0.67 8.11
C ASP A 105 11.57 -0.76 8.50
N ASP A 106 12.66 -0.85 9.26
CA ASP A 106 13.22 -2.13 9.75
C ASP A 106 12.26 -2.88 10.68
N ARG A 107 11.41 -2.18 11.43
CA ARG A 107 10.37 -2.75 12.30
C ARG A 107 9.31 -3.48 11.47
N SER A 108 8.89 -2.89 10.35
CA SER A 108 7.96 -3.48 9.40
C SER A 108 8.56 -4.73 8.75
N VAL A 109 9.80 -4.65 8.28
CA VAL A 109 10.53 -5.79 7.71
C VAL A 109 10.70 -6.92 8.73
N ALA A 110 11.00 -6.59 9.99
CA ALA A 110 11.09 -7.59 11.06
C ALA A 110 9.77 -8.34 11.28
N VAL A 111 8.63 -7.62 11.29
CA VAL A 111 7.31 -8.24 11.40
C VAL A 111 7.00 -9.11 10.16
N ALA A 112 7.33 -8.64 8.95
CA ALA A 112 7.12 -9.41 7.73
C ALA A 112 7.92 -10.72 7.72
N ARG A 113 9.18 -10.68 8.18
CA ARG A 113 10.06 -11.86 8.29
C ARG A 113 9.63 -12.84 9.38
N ALA A 114 9.06 -12.34 10.47
CA ALA A 114 8.57 -13.16 11.59
C ALA A 114 7.22 -13.83 11.29
N ALA A 115 6.49 -13.37 10.28
CA ALA A 115 5.20 -13.93 9.90
C ALA A 115 5.35 -15.30 9.22
N ASN A 116 4.24 -16.06 9.12
CA ASN A 116 4.23 -17.38 8.48
C ASN A 116 4.87 -17.33 7.09
N PRO A 117 5.96 -18.09 6.84
CA PRO A 117 6.69 -18.02 5.60
C PRO A 117 5.87 -18.57 4.43
N VAL A 118 5.98 -17.93 3.28
CA VAL A 118 5.54 -18.46 2.00
C VAL A 118 6.78 -18.74 1.16
N ARG A 119 6.92 -19.96 0.66
CA ARG A 119 8.09 -20.36 -0.16
C ARG A 119 8.31 -19.33 -1.28
N GLY A 120 9.57 -18.91 -1.50
CA GLY A 120 9.93 -17.97 -2.57
C GLY A 120 9.40 -16.53 -2.34
N VAL A 121 9.05 -16.18 -1.11
CA VAL A 121 8.81 -14.79 -0.69
C VAL A 121 9.95 -14.36 0.20
N GLU A 122 10.52 -13.21 -0.09
CA GLU A 122 11.59 -12.57 0.69
C GLU A 122 11.26 -11.12 1.01
N TYR A 123 11.94 -10.56 2.02
CA TYR A 123 11.76 -9.17 2.45
C TYR A 123 13.12 -8.48 2.59
N ARG A 124 13.24 -7.25 2.04
CA ARG A 124 14.45 -6.45 2.10
C ARG A 124 14.19 -5.08 2.71
N LEU A 125 15.13 -4.63 3.53
CA LEU A 125 15.17 -3.26 4.05
C LEU A 125 15.79 -2.36 2.99
N THR A 126 14.96 -1.70 2.20
CA THR A 126 15.36 -0.78 1.12
C THR A 126 14.17 0.04 0.65
N ASP A 127 14.42 1.04 -0.18
CA ASP A 127 13.42 1.85 -0.86
C ASP A 127 13.35 1.55 -2.37
N SER A 128 12.35 2.12 -3.07
CA SER A 128 12.12 1.90 -4.49
C SER A 128 13.26 2.42 -5.37
N THR A 129 13.84 3.56 -5.01
CA THR A 129 14.90 4.21 -5.81
C THR A 129 16.17 3.37 -5.81
N ARG A 130 16.63 2.93 -4.63
CA ARG A 130 17.80 2.05 -4.51
C ARG A 130 17.59 0.73 -5.27
N LEU A 131 16.39 0.18 -5.19
CA LEU A 131 16.08 -1.06 -5.92
C LEU A 131 16.05 -0.82 -7.43
N ALA A 132 15.47 0.29 -7.90
CA ALA A 132 15.46 0.64 -9.32
C ALA A 132 16.86 0.88 -9.87
N ASP A 133 17.75 1.47 -9.07
CA ASP A 133 19.16 1.71 -9.43
C ASP A 133 20.00 0.44 -9.46
N SER A 134 19.57 -0.63 -8.78
CA SER A 134 20.23 -1.95 -8.88
C SER A 134 20.01 -2.66 -10.22
N GLY A 135 19.07 -2.19 -11.05
CA GLY A 135 18.72 -2.80 -12.33
C GLY A 135 17.81 -4.03 -12.21
N GLU A 136 17.33 -4.37 -11.01
CA GLU A 136 16.37 -5.46 -10.84
C GLU A 136 15.05 -5.18 -11.58
N ARG A 137 14.39 -6.27 -12.02
CA ARG A 137 13.13 -6.21 -12.76
C ARG A 137 12.12 -7.21 -12.21
N PHE A 138 10.85 -6.86 -12.29
CA PHE A 138 9.72 -7.66 -11.81
C PHE A 138 8.60 -7.64 -12.85
N ASP A 139 7.88 -8.75 -13.00
CA ASP A 139 6.73 -8.77 -13.91
C ASP A 139 5.60 -7.89 -13.41
N VAL A 140 5.38 -7.89 -12.11
CA VAL A 140 4.33 -7.09 -11.46
C VAL A 140 4.91 -6.35 -10.27
N VAL A 141 4.72 -5.05 -10.23
CA VAL A 141 5.03 -4.18 -9.08
C VAL A 141 3.74 -3.70 -8.46
N VAL A 142 3.60 -3.87 -7.15
CA VAL A 142 2.42 -3.40 -6.41
C VAL A 142 2.82 -2.57 -5.19
N SER A 143 1.89 -1.81 -4.66
CA SER A 143 1.92 -1.33 -3.28
C SER A 143 0.51 -1.25 -2.70
N SER A 144 0.40 -1.22 -1.38
CA SER A 144 -0.87 -1.13 -0.67
C SER A 144 -0.78 -0.15 0.47
N HIS A 145 -1.64 0.88 0.45
CA HIS A 145 -1.68 1.90 1.52
C HIS A 145 -0.38 2.70 1.68
N VAL A 146 0.32 2.99 0.59
CA VAL A 146 1.58 3.76 0.58
C VAL A 146 1.35 5.20 0.09
N MET A 147 0.52 5.39 -0.94
CA MET A 147 0.42 6.69 -1.63
C MET A 147 0.00 7.85 -0.70
N HIS A 148 -0.80 7.58 0.32
CA HIS A 148 -1.23 8.63 1.26
C HIS A 148 -0.13 9.07 2.23
N HIS A 149 0.96 8.32 2.38
CA HIS A 149 2.13 8.73 3.15
C HIS A 149 3.05 9.69 2.38
N LEU A 150 2.97 9.69 1.05
CA LEU A 150 3.90 10.37 0.17
C LEU A 150 3.50 11.83 -0.08
N THR A 151 4.49 12.70 -0.19
CA THR A 151 4.29 14.03 -0.79
C THR A 151 4.05 13.89 -2.30
N PRO A 152 3.57 14.94 -3.01
CA PRO A 152 3.44 14.88 -4.47
C PRO A 152 4.75 14.52 -5.20
N ALA A 153 5.89 15.01 -4.68
CA ALA A 153 7.21 14.72 -5.25
C ALA A 153 7.61 13.26 -5.02
N ASP A 154 7.47 12.76 -3.77
CA ASP A 154 7.79 11.37 -3.45
C ASP A 154 6.86 10.38 -4.19
N LEU A 155 5.58 10.73 -4.34
CA LEU A 155 4.65 9.91 -5.13
C LEU A 155 5.12 9.79 -6.58
N ARG A 156 5.53 10.90 -7.20
CA ARG A 156 6.07 10.89 -8.57
C ARG A 156 7.30 9.99 -8.65
N THR A 157 8.25 10.10 -7.71
CA THR A 157 9.44 9.25 -7.64
C THR A 157 9.07 7.77 -7.55
N VAL A 158 8.15 7.39 -6.66
CA VAL A 158 7.73 5.99 -6.51
C VAL A 158 7.04 5.46 -7.78
N LEU A 159 6.24 6.28 -8.46
CA LEU A 159 5.61 5.90 -9.73
C LEU A 159 6.65 5.70 -10.84
N GLU A 160 7.61 6.61 -10.98
CA GLU A 160 8.71 6.51 -11.95
C GLU A 160 9.59 5.27 -11.67
N ASP A 161 9.98 5.05 -10.41
CA ASP A 161 10.73 3.86 -10.00
C ASP A 161 9.95 2.58 -10.30
N SER A 162 8.64 2.57 -10.03
CA SER A 162 7.78 1.42 -10.32
C SER A 162 7.70 1.12 -11.81
N GLY A 163 7.64 2.15 -12.67
CA GLY A 163 7.73 1.99 -14.12
C GLY A 163 9.10 1.45 -14.58
N ARG A 164 10.19 1.84 -13.91
CA ARG A 164 11.54 1.30 -14.15
C ARG A 164 11.67 -0.15 -13.70
N LEU A 165 11.04 -0.52 -12.59
CA LEU A 165 11.11 -1.85 -11.99
C LEU A 165 10.19 -2.86 -12.68
N ALA A 166 9.01 -2.43 -13.13
CA ALA A 166 8.01 -3.30 -13.74
C ALA A 166 8.35 -3.62 -15.21
N THR A 167 8.02 -4.84 -15.64
CA THR A 167 8.08 -5.23 -17.06
C THR A 167 6.70 -5.38 -17.68
N ARG A 168 5.63 -5.52 -16.86
CA ARG A 168 4.26 -5.77 -17.34
C ARG A 168 3.21 -4.91 -16.69
N LEU A 169 3.25 -4.79 -15.37
CA LEU A 169 2.23 -4.08 -14.60
C LEU A 169 2.86 -3.39 -13.40
N ALA A 170 2.61 -2.09 -13.25
CA ALA A 170 2.80 -1.39 -11.99
C ALA A 170 1.43 -0.90 -11.47
N LEU A 171 1.14 -1.15 -10.18
CA LEU A 171 -0.16 -0.86 -9.58
C LEU A 171 -0.03 -0.48 -8.10
N HIS A 172 -0.50 0.70 -7.74
CA HIS A 172 -0.52 1.19 -6.36
C HIS A 172 -1.96 1.35 -5.89
N SER A 173 -2.33 0.62 -4.83
CA SER A 173 -3.69 0.62 -4.29
C SER A 173 -3.76 1.39 -2.99
N ASP A 174 -4.72 2.31 -2.88
CA ASP A 174 -4.94 3.08 -1.67
C ASP A 174 -6.42 3.37 -1.42
N ILE A 175 -6.72 3.99 -0.27
CA ILE A 175 -8.06 4.43 0.09
C ILE A 175 -8.34 5.81 -0.51
N ALA A 176 -9.58 6.06 -0.94
CA ALA A 176 -10.00 7.38 -1.40
C ALA A 176 -10.37 8.30 -0.23
N ARG A 177 -9.93 9.58 -0.25
CA ARG A 177 -10.44 10.58 0.68
C ARG A 177 -11.92 10.87 0.42
N SER A 178 -12.76 10.50 1.38
CA SER A 178 -14.21 10.63 1.27
C SER A 178 -14.85 10.73 2.66
N ARG A 179 -15.88 11.58 2.79
CA ARG A 179 -16.67 11.69 4.04
C ARG A 179 -17.37 10.38 4.38
N LEU A 180 -17.87 9.69 3.37
CA LEU A 180 -18.57 8.41 3.56
C LEU A 180 -17.58 7.31 3.95
N ALA A 181 -16.39 7.25 3.32
CA ALA A 181 -15.32 6.33 3.72
C ALA A 181 -14.92 6.57 5.18
N TYR A 182 -14.75 7.84 5.57
CA TYR A 182 -14.38 8.20 6.94
C TYR A 182 -15.43 7.75 7.96
N ALA A 183 -16.72 8.03 7.71
CA ALA A 183 -17.80 7.64 8.59
C ALA A 183 -17.95 6.10 8.67
N ALA A 184 -17.93 5.42 7.54
CA ALA A 184 -18.03 3.96 7.48
C ALA A 184 -16.85 3.28 8.22
N TYR A 185 -15.62 3.79 8.02
CA TYR A 185 -14.44 3.27 8.70
C TYR A 185 -14.50 3.54 10.21
N ALA A 186 -14.90 4.74 10.64
CA ALA A 186 -14.99 5.11 12.06
C ALA A 186 -15.90 4.16 12.87
N VAL A 187 -16.96 3.65 12.23
CA VAL A 187 -17.88 2.70 12.84
C VAL A 187 -17.37 1.26 12.65
N GLY A 188 -17.04 0.88 11.42
CA GLY A 188 -16.74 -0.51 11.07
C GLY A 188 -15.45 -1.05 11.69
N ILE A 189 -14.44 -0.21 11.95
CA ILE A 189 -13.17 -0.64 12.55
C ILE A 189 -13.24 -0.81 14.06
N THR A 190 -14.27 -0.29 14.72
CA THR A 190 -14.36 -0.27 16.20
C THR A 190 -14.13 -1.62 16.86
N PRO A 191 -14.66 -2.76 16.38
CA PRO A 191 -14.41 -4.07 16.99
C PRO A 191 -12.95 -4.52 16.93
N LEU A 192 -12.20 -4.06 15.91
CA LEU A 192 -10.80 -4.43 15.67
C LEU A 192 -9.81 -3.42 16.26
N ALA A 193 -10.29 -2.30 16.80
CA ALA A 193 -9.45 -1.20 17.26
C ALA A 193 -8.72 -1.44 18.60
N PRO A 194 -9.26 -2.16 19.62
CA PRO A 194 -8.67 -2.18 20.95
C PRO A 194 -7.21 -2.66 20.96
N GLY A 195 -6.34 -1.89 21.62
CA GLY A 195 -4.92 -2.24 21.79
C GLY A 195 -4.06 -2.10 20.51
N SER A 196 -4.56 -1.44 19.45
CA SER A 196 -3.85 -1.16 18.20
C SER A 196 -3.98 0.31 17.83
N PHE A 197 -3.33 0.73 16.74
CA PHE A 197 -3.47 2.06 16.16
C PHE A 197 -4.55 2.11 15.06
N LEU A 198 -5.14 0.98 14.68
CA LEU A 198 -6.03 0.84 13.50
C LEU A 198 -7.08 1.95 13.38
N ARG A 199 -7.80 2.28 14.46
CA ARG A 199 -8.87 3.27 14.37
C ARG A 199 -8.32 4.68 14.16
N THR A 200 -7.32 5.06 14.94
CA THR A 200 -6.73 6.40 14.86
C THR A 200 -6.03 6.59 13.54
N ASP A 201 -5.17 5.65 13.16
CA ASP A 201 -4.33 5.78 11.98
C ASP A 201 -5.14 5.59 10.70
N GLY A 202 -6.08 4.65 10.64
CA GLY A 202 -6.94 4.54 9.46
C GLY A 202 -7.83 5.77 9.22
N LEU A 203 -8.28 6.47 10.27
CA LEU A 203 -8.96 7.76 10.10
C LEU A 203 -7.99 8.86 9.64
N ARG A 204 -6.73 8.81 10.06
CA ARG A 204 -5.66 9.70 9.58
C ARG A 204 -5.30 9.38 8.13
N SER A 205 -5.14 8.10 7.76
CA SER A 205 -4.91 7.65 6.39
C SER A 205 -5.97 8.20 5.43
N ILE A 206 -7.28 8.09 5.78
CA ILE A 206 -8.36 8.64 4.96
C ILE A 206 -8.22 10.17 4.78
N ARG A 207 -7.81 10.90 5.81
CA ARG A 207 -7.62 12.36 5.74
C ARG A 207 -6.39 12.76 4.94
N ARG A 208 -5.35 11.94 4.95
CA ARG A 208 -4.10 12.11 4.18
C ARG A 208 -4.24 11.67 2.74
N SER A 209 -5.21 10.83 2.47
CA SER A 209 -5.38 10.21 1.16
C SER A 209 -5.81 11.20 0.07
N TRP A 210 -5.72 10.75 -1.15
CA TRP A 210 -6.07 11.52 -2.34
C TRP A 210 -7.54 11.38 -2.70
N THR A 211 -8.11 12.39 -3.32
CA THR A 211 -9.32 12.20 -4.13
C THR A 211 -8.94 11.68 -5.52
N PRO A 212 -9.89 11.07 -6.28
CA PRO A 212 -9.60 10.63 -7.64
C PRO A 212 -9.06 11.74 -8.55
N ALA A 213 -9.58 12.96 -8.42
CA ALA A 213 -9.17 14.11 -9.23
C ALA A 213 -7.74 14.56 -8.89
N GLU A 214 -7.45 14.76 -7.59
CA GLU A 214 -6.10 15.14 -7.15
C GLU A 214 -5.05 14.11 -7.55
N LEU A 215 -5.38 12.81 -7.43
CA LEU A 215 -4.45 11.76 -7.82
C LEU A 215 -4.22 11.76 -9.33
N ALA A 216 -5.27 11.96 -10.13
CA ALA A 216 -5.17 11.99 -11.59
C ALA A 216 -4.28 13.13 -12.11
N GLU A 217 -4.29 14.30 -11.44
CA GLU A 217 -3.43 15.43 -11.78
C GLU A 217 -1.94 15.16 -11.55
N LEU A 218 -1.61 14.19 -10.72
CA LEU A 218 -0.23 13.84 -10.36
C LEU A 218 0.33 12.68 -11.20
N MET A 219 -0.48 12.04 -12.02
CA MET A 219 -0.06 10.86 -12.78
C MET A 219 0.96 11.22 -13.86
N PRO A 220 2.13 10.55 -13.90
CA PRO A 220 3.04 10.62 -15.02
C PRO A 220 2.43 9.99 -16.29
N ASP A 221 3.06 10.24 -17.44
CA ASP A 221 2.65 9.63 -18.71
C ASP A 221 2.58 8.10 -18.62
N GLY A 222 1.53 7.52 -19.20
CA GLY A 222 1.27 6.09 -19.16
C GLY A 222 0.57 5.58 -17.90
N TRP A 223 0.47 6.39 -16.86
CA TRP A 223 -0.29 6.08 -15.64
C TRP A 223 -1.74 6.56 -15.74
N ARG A 224 -2.66 5.85 -15.09
CA ARG A 224 -4.05 6.25 -14.95
C ARG A 224 -4.60 5.88 -13.59
N VAL A 225 -5.67 6.57 -13.19
CA VAL A 225 -6.37 6.32 -11.92
C VAL A 225 -7.64 5.53 -12.19
N GLU A 226 -7.84 4.44 -11.45
CA GLU A 226 -9.03 3.60 -11.50
C GLU A 226 -9.66 3.44 -10.10
N ARG A 227 -10.90 2.99 -10.08
CA ARG A 227 -11.69 2.76 -8.85
C ARG A 227 -12.24 1.33 -8.85
N PRO A 228 -11.45 0.34 -8.41
CA PRO A 228 -11.84 -1.09 -8.47
C PRO A 228 -12.97 -1.44 -7.51
N ALA A 229 -13.22 -0.62 -6.50
CA ALA A 229 -14.27 -0.80 -5.50
C ALA A 229 -14.64 0.55 -4.85
N PRO A 230 -15.76 0.65 -4.11
CA PRO A 230 -16.06 1.82 -3.30
C PRO A 230 -14.90 2.17 -2.37
N PHE A 231 -14.58 3.45 -2.28
CA PHE A 231 -13.52 4.01 -1.44
C PHE A 231 -12.09 3.55 -1.75
N ARG A 232 -11.88 2.88 -2.90
CA ARG A 232 -10.55 2.43 -3.33
C ARG A 232 -10.11 3.21 -4.56
N LEU A 233 -8.82 3.56 -4.58
CA LEU A 233 -8.12 4.13 -5.72
C LEU A 233 -6.98 3.20 -6.11
N ILE A 234 -6.75 3.07 -7.39
CA ILE A 234 -5.51 2.51 -7.89
C ILE A 234 -4.88 3.46 -8.90
N ALA A 235 -3.58 3.71 -8.76
CA ALA A 235 -2.75 4.21 -9.83
C ALA A 235 -2.17 3.01 -10.58
N VAL A 236 -2.36 2.94 -11.89
CA VAL A 236 -1.96 1.77 -12.67
C VAL A 236 -1.28 2.17 -13.97
N GLN A 237 -0.23 1.43 -14.32
CA GLN A 237 0.47 1.49 -15.59
C GLN A 237 0.56 0.06 -16.15
N ASP A 238 -0.01 -0.16 -17.34
CA ASP A 238 0.19 -1.38 -18.11
C ASP A 238 1.40 -1.16 -19.04
N LEU A 239 2.36 -2.08 -18.96
CA LEU A 239 3.61 -2.06 -19.71
C LEU A 239 3.67 -3.15 -20.80
N THR A 240 2.61 -3.95 -20.90
CA THR A 240 2.45 -4.90 -22.01
C THR A 240 1.89 -4.17 -23.21
N THR A 241 2.71 -3.94 -24.21
CA THR A 241 2.32 -3.67 -25.60
C THR A 241 2.20 -4.96 -26.37
#